data_49b82978390b79f03c9aa9fad92c5ea8
#
_entry.id   49b82978390b79f03c9aa9fad92c5ea8
#
_cell.length_a   1.000
_cell.length_b   1.000
_cell.length_c   1.000
_cell.angle_alpha   90.00
_cell.angle_beta   90.00
_cell.angle_gamma   90.00
#
_symmetry.space_group_name_H-M   'P 1'
#
loop_
_entity.id
_entity.type
_entity.pdbx_description
1 polymer ?
#
loop_
_entity_poly.entity_id
_entity_poly.type
_entity_poly.pdbx_seq_one_letter_code
_entity_poly.pdbx_strand_id
1 'polypeptide(L)'
;MLADKRILLIIGGGIAAYKALDLIRRLRDQGASVTPVLTRAGEAFVTPLSVSALAAHKVYRDLFDLTDEAEMGHIELSRAADLIVVAPATADLMGKMAAGLAGDLATTLLLATDKRVLIAPSMNVRMWDHPATRRNLARLLADGVLVVGPNEGPMACGEFGPGRMAEVPEIVAAIGAALGNGPLKGRHVLVTSGPTHEPIDPVRYIANRSSGAQGSALAAALRDLGARVSFITGPALVPPPAGVAVIAVETALEMAEAVAAALPADAAVFAAAVADWRVANPAAQKMKKDGTGAPPSLDFAENPDILARVAQMGAGRPRLVVGFAAETETVVAHATAKRARKGCDWIVANDVSPETGIMGGAENAVTLMTAQGAESWPRLPKVEVARRLALRIAEALA
;
A
#
# COMPACT_ATOMS: atom_id res chain seq x y z
N MET A 1 -13.90 11.14 -11.56
CA MET A 1 -14.44 10.75 -12.89
C MET A 1 -13.42 9.86 -13.59
N LEU A 2 -13.89 8.82 -14.26
CA LEU A 2 -13.07 7.82 -14.97
C LEU A 2 -13.06 8.07 -16.48
N ALA A 3 -13.27 9.32 -16.91
CA ALA A 3 -13.33 9.68 -18.31
C ALA A 3 -12.09 9.16 -19.06
N ASP A 4 -12.35 8.57 -20.24
CA ASP A 4 -11.35 7.99 -21.15
C ASP A 4 -10.51 6.82 -20.58
N LYS A 5 -10.88 6.28 -19.42
CA LYS A 5 -10.22 5.09 -18.86
C LYS A 5 -10.79 3.81 -19.44
N ARG A 6 -9.91 2.88 -19.77
CA ARG A 6 -10.24 1.58 -20.35
C ARG A 6 -10.06 0.50 -19.28
N ILE A 7 -11.16 -0.15 -18.91
CA ILE A 7 -11.18 -1.17 -17.87
C ILE A 7 -11.48 -2.52 -18.50
N LEU A 8 -10.56 -3.47 -18.35
CA LEU A 8 -10.81 -4.87 -18.66
C LEU A 8 -11.46 -5.53 -17.44
N LEU A 9 -12.74 -5.91 -17.51
CA LEU A 9 -13.49 -6.48 -16.41
C LEU A 9 -13.64 -7.99 -16.60
N ILE A 10 -12.95 -8.76 -15.77
CA ILE A 10 -13.07 -10.22 -15.71
C ILE A 10 -14.16 -10.58 -14.70
N ILE A 11 -15.21 -11.29 -15.16
CA ILE A 11 -16.34 -11.69 -14.33
C ILE A 11 -16.22 -13.19 -14.01
N GLY A 12 -15.87 -13.48 -12.75
CA GLY A 12 -15.79 -14.84 -12.23
C GLY A 12 -17.16 -15.44 -11.89
N GLY A 13 -17.20 -16.75 -11.64
CA GLY A 13 -18.40 -17.47 -11.21
C GLY A 13 -18.78 -17.17 -9.77
N GLY A 14 -20.08 -17.30 -9.46
CA GLY A 14 -20.62 -17.12 -8.12
C GLY A 14 -21.79 -16.15 -8.09
N ILE A 15 -22.60 -16.25 -7.02
CA ILE A 15 -23.83 -15.44 -6.91
C ILE A 15 -23.55 -13.94 -7.00
N ALA A 16 -22.39 -13.47 -6.53
CA ALA A 16 -22.03 -12.06 -6.58
C ALA A 16 -21.79 -11.50 -8.00
N ALA A 17 -21.77 -12.36 -9.03
CA ALA A 17 -21.58 -11.92 -10.42
C ALA A 17 -22.70 -10.95 -10.88
N TYR A 18 -23.90 -10.99 -10.30
CA TYR A 18 -24.94 -10.01 -10.62
C TYR A 18 -24.53 -8.56 -10.34
N LYS A 19 -23.65 -8.34 -9.34
CA LYS A 19 -23.13 -7.00 -9.01
C LYS A 19 -22.24 -6.45 -10.14
N ALA A 20 -21.63 -7.32 -10.95
CA ALA A 20 -20.82 -6.88 -12.09
C ALA A 20 -21.65 -6.09 -13.11
N LEU A 21 -22.95 -6.37 -13.25
CA LEU A 21 -23.83 -5.63 -14.13
C LEU A 21 -24.02 -4.17 -13.68
N ASP A 22 -24.21 -3.93 -12.36
CA ASP A 22 -24.27 -2.58 -11.79
C ASP A 22 -22.88 -1.90 -11.83
N LEU A 23 -21.80 -2.65 -11.60
CA LEU A 23 -20.44 -2.15 -11.73
C LEU A 23 -20.17 -1.61 -13.14
N ILE A 24 -20.49 -2.36 -14.19
CA ILE A 24 -20.36 -1.94 -15.59
C ILE A 24 -21.09 -0.61 -15.81
N ARG A 25 -22.38 -0.54 -15.39
CA ARG A 25 -23.18 0.66 -15.56
C ARG A 25 -22.53 1.87 -14.89
N ARG A 26 -22.13 1.76 -13.61
CA ARG A 26 -21.53 2.88 -12.86
C ARG A 26 -20.17 3.33 -13.40
N LEU A 27 -19.38 2.40 -13.91
CA LEU A 27 -18.10 2.74 -14.55
C LEU A 27 -18.34 3.55 -15.84
N ARG A 28 -19.33 3.14 -16.65
CA ARG A 28 -19.71 3.85 -17.86
C ARG A 28 -20.34 5.21 -17.58
N ASP A 29 -21.17 5.33 -16.54
CA ASP A 29 -21.74 6.59 -16.08
C ASP A 29 -20.65 7.59 -15.65
N GLN A 30 -19.46 7.09 -15.25
CA GLN A 30 -18.28 7.91 -14.96
C GLN A 30 -17.37 8.17 -16.17
N GLY A 31 -17.76 7.70 -17.36
CA GLY A 31 -17.04 7.92 -18.61
C GLY A 31 -15.97 6.86 -18.95
N ALA A 32 -15.92 5.75 -18.22
CA ALA A 32 -15.00 4.66 -18.54
C ALA A 32 -15.53 3.78 -19.68
N SER A 33 -14.64 3.26 -20.52
CA SER A 33 -14.90 2.15 -21.41
C SER A 33 -14.66 0.83 -20.65
N VAL A 34 -15.60 -0.10 -20.75
CA VAL A 34 -15.52 -1.41 -20.08
C VAL A 34 -15.51 -2.52 -21.13
N THR A 35 -14.42 -3.27 -21.19
CA THR A 35 -14.28 -4.47 -22.01
C THR A 35 -14.48 -5.71 -21.13
N PRO A 36 -15.59 -6.42 -21.25
CA PRO A 36 -15.90 -7.54 -20.38
C PRO A 36 -15.30 -8.85 -20.89
N VAL A 37 -14.72 -9.60 -19.95
CA VAL A 37 -14.29 -10.99 -20.11
C VAL A 37 -15.13 -11.86 -19.16
N LEU A 38 -15.93 -12.74 -19.72
CA LEU A 38 -16.83 -13.59 -18.93
C LEU A 38 -16.27 -15.01 -18.86
N THR A 39 -15.94 -15.45 -17.64
CA THR A 39 -15.46 -16.84 -17.44
C THR A 39 -16.61 -17.84 -17.67
N ARG A 40 -16.28 -19.08 -18.04
CA ARG A 40 -17.28 -20.16 -18.18
C ARG A 40 -18.13 -20.34 -16.93
N ALA A 41 -17.52 -20.20 -15.74
CA ALA A 41 -18.27 -20.26 -14.48
C ALA A 41 -19.15 -19.01 -14.28
N GLY A 42 -18.75 -17.85 -14.78
CA GLY A 42 -19.53 -16.60 -14.73
C GLY A 42 -20.80 -16.66 -15.58
N GLU A 43 -20.76 -17.37 -16.71
CA GLU A 43 -21.93 -17.56 -17.59
C GLU A 43 -23.10 -18.28 -16.91
N ALA A 44 -22.86 -19.05 -15.87
CA ALA A 44 -23.91 -19.69 -15.09
C ALA A 44 -24.71 -18.71 -14.22
N PHE A 45 -24.23 -17.48 -14.01
CA PHE A 45 -24.85 -16.48 -13.13
C PHE A 45 -25.30 -15.22 -13.85
N VAL A 46 -24.61 -14.84 -14.93
CA VAL A 46 -24.98 -13.69 -15.80
C VAL A 46 -24.82 -14.09 -17.25
N THR A 47 -25.72 -13.60 -18.10
CA THR A 47 -25.67 -13.96 -19.53
C THR A 47 -24.74 -13.05 -20.31
N PRO A 48 -24.05 -13.55 -21.35
CA PRO A 48 -23.25 -12.70 -22.26
C PRO A 48 -24.06 -11.55 -22.83
N LEU A 49 -25.33 -11.78 -23.14
CA LEU A 49 -26.25 -10.77 -23.68
C LEU A 49 -26.43 -9.60 -22.71
N SER A 50 -26.69 -9.89 -21.41
CA SER A 50 -26.87 -8.85 -20.40
C SER A 50 -25.57 -8.04 -20.20
N VAL A 51 -24.44 -8.72 -20.17
CA VAL A 51 -23.12 -8.09 -20.02
C VAL A 51 -22.80 -7.20 -21.24
N SER A 52 -22.99 -7.71 -22.46
CA SER A 52 -22.74 -6.95 -23.70
C SER A 52 -23.63 -5.71 -23.80
N ALA A 53 -24.93 -5.86 -23.50
CA ALA A 53 -25.88 -4.74 -23.56
C ALA A 53 -25.49 -3.60 -22.60
N LEU A 54 -25.05 -3.92 -21.38
CA LEU A 54 -24.63 -2.92 -20.40
C LEU A 54 -23.24 -2.33 -20.71
N ALA A 55 -22.31 -3.14 -21.17
CA ALA A 55 -20.97 -2.68 -21.52
C ALA A 55 -20.96 -1.87 -22.84
N ALA A 56 -21.96 -2.05 -23.71
CA ALA A 56 -21.97 -1.64 -25.12
C ALA A 56 -20.65 -2.05 -25.83
N HIS A 57 -20.21 -3.25 -25.51
CA HIS A 57 -18.97 -3.84 -25.99
C HIS A 57 -19.12 -5.34 -26.15
N LYS A 58 -18.32 -5.95 -27.04
CA LYS A 58 -18.24 -7.41 -27.19
C LYS A 58 -17.82 -8.05 -25.86
N VAL A 59 -18.37 -9.23 -25.56
CA VAL A 59 -17.98 -10.05 -24.40
C VAL A 59 -17.02 -11.13 -24.86
N TYR A 60 -15.80 -11.11 -24.33
CA TYR A 60 -14.79 -12.12 -24.61
C TYR A 60 -14.95 -13.31 -23.66
N ARG A 61 -14.84 -14.55 -24.19
CA ARG A 61 -15.14 -15.76 -23.40
C ARG A 61 -14.15 -16.88 -23.60
N ASP A 62 -13.68 -17.08 -24.82
CA ASP A 62 -12.84 -18.20 -25.20
C ASP A 62 -11.47 -17.73 -25.65
N LEU A 63 -10.43 -18.47 -25.23
CA LEU A 63 -9.04 -18.19 -25.60
C LEU A 63 -8.78 -18.50 -27.10
N PHE A 64 -9.55 -19.41 -27.68
CA PHE A 64 -9.36 -19.93 -29.04
C PHE A 64 -10.49 -19.54 -29.98
N ASP A 65 -11.23 -18.47 -29.70
CA ASP A 65 -12.20 -17.92 -30.65
C ASP A 65 -11.45 -17.30 -31.83
N LEU A 66 -11.59 -17.90 -33.03
CA LEU A 66 -10.89 -17.47 -34.24
C LEU A 66 -11.22 -16.04 -34.66
N THR A 67 -12.43 -15.56 -34.35
CA THR A 67 -12.86 -14.20 -34.66
C THR A 67 -12.18 -13.22 -33.70
N ASP A 68 -12.11 -13.58 -32.43
CA ASP A 68 -11.50 -12.75 -31.39
C ASP A 68 -9.98 -12.65 -31.57
N GLU A 69 -9.31 -13.73 -31.93
CA GLU A 69 -7.87 -13.75 -32.18
C GLU A 69 -7.50 -12.95 -33.45
N ALA A 70 -8.37 -12.95 -34.47
CA ALA A 70 -8.16 -12.18 -35.70
C ALA A 70 -8.43 -10.69 -35.52
N GLU A 71 -9.38 -10.31 -34.64
CA GLU A 71 -9.74 -8.90 -34.39
C GLU A 71 -8.80 -8.25 -33.35
N MET A 72 -8.53 -8.93 -32.25
CA MET A 72 -7.67 -8.45 -31.16
C MET A 72 -7.17 -9.62 -30.32
N GLY A 73 -5.93 -10.05 -30.54
CA GLY A 73 -5.31 -11.14 -29.80
C GLY A 73 -5.30 -10.87 -28.29
N HIS A 74 -5.28 -11.95 -27.49
CA HIS A 74 -5.31 -11.87 -26.02
C HIS A 74 -4.22 -10.95 -25.42
N ILE A 75 -3.05 -10.85 -26.04
CA ILE A 75 -1.98 -9.94 -25.60
C ILE A 75 -2.39 -8.48 -25.82
N GLU A 76 -2.97 -8.16 -26.97
CA GLU A 76 -3.41 -6.80 -27.29
C GLU A 76 -4.58 -6.38 -26.41
N LEU A 77 -5.54 -7.28 -26.15
CA LEU A 77 -6.65 -7.07 -25.26
C LEU A 77 -6.18 -6.72 -23.83
N SER A 78 -5.18 -7.44 -23.32
CA SER A 78 -4.57 -7.16 -22.01
C SER A 78 -3.87 -5.79 -21.97
N ARG A 79 -3.13 -5.43 -23.03
CA ARG A 79 -2.36 -4.19 -23.12
C ARG A 79 -3.22 -2.95 -23.39
N ALA A 80 -4.36 -3.13 -24.05
CA ALA A 80 -5.28 -2.04 -24.36
C ALA A 80 -5.95 -1.44 -23.12
N ALA A 81 -6.02 -2.16 -22.01
CA ALA A 81 -6.61 -1.69 -20.75
C ALA A 81 -5.65 -0.75 -20.00
N ASP A 82 -6.23 0.16 -19.18
CA ASP A 82 -5.51 0.96 -18.20
C ASP A 82 -5.50 0.27 -16.83
N LEU A 83 -6.47 -0.61 -16.58
CA LEU A 83 -6.60 -1.43 -15.37
C LEU A 83 -7.35 -2.73 -15.69
N ILE A 84 -6.91 -3.84 -15.12
CA ILE A 84 -7.66 -5.09 -15.11
C ILE A 84 -8.38 -5.23 -13.77
N VAL A 85 -9.69 -5.53 -13.82
CA VAL A 85 -10.53 -5.73 -12.63
C VAL A 85 -11.12 -7.13 -12.66
N VAL A 86 -11.02 -7.87 -11.56
CA VAL A 86 -11.64 -9.20 -11.40
C VAL A 86 -12.75 -9.09 -10.36
N ALA A 87 -14.00 -9.12 -10.78
CA ALA A 87 -15.15 -8.96 -9.91
C ALA A 87 -16.37 -9.80 -10.40
N PRO A 88 -16.73 -10.87 -9.68
CA PRO A 88 -16.09 -11.40 -8.47
C PRO A 88 -14.78 -12.16 -8.76
N ALA A 89 -13.83 -12.09 -7.84
CA ALA A 89 -12.65 -12.95 -7.80
C ALA A 89 -12.92 -14.16 -6.89
N THR A 90 -13.10 -15.32 -7.51
CA THR A 90 -13.35 -16.58 -6.80
C THR A 90 -12.08 -17.16 -6.22
N ALA A 91 -12.20 -18.10 -5.27
CA ALA A 91 -11.05 -18.84 -4.74
C ALA A 91 -10.27 -19.58 -5.83
N ASP A 92 -10.96 -20.10 -6.86
CA ASP A 92 -10.34 -20.75 -8.03
C ASP A 92 -9.49 -19.76 -8.83
N LEU A 93 -10.03 -18.58 -9.19
CA LEU A 93 -9.29 -17.56 -9.91
C LEU A 93 -8.08 -17.06 -9.09
N MET A 94 -8.27 -16.78 -7.80
CA MET A 94 -7.17 -16.38 -6.92
C MET A 94 -6.09 -17.46 -6.82
N GLY A 95 -6.48 -18.73 -6.76
CA GLY A 95 -5.55 -19.86 -6.76
C GLY A 95 -4.76 -19.97 -8.05
N LYS A 96 -5.42 -19.85 -9.19
CA LYS A 96 -4.79 -19.87 -10.52
C LYS A 96 -3.83 -18.69 -10.71
N MET A 97 -4.24 -17.48 -10.32
CA MET A 97 -3.38 -16.29 -10.35
C MET A 97 -2.11 -16.48 -9.50
N ALA A 98 -2.27 -16.91 -8.25
CA ALA A 98 -1.14 -17.11 -7.32
C ALA A 98 -0.18 -18.22 -7.77
N ALA A 99 -0.67 -19.18 -8.57
CA ALA A 99 0.13 -20.27 -9.14
C ALA A 99 0.67 -19.97 -10.54
N GLY A 100 0.31 -18.84 -11.17
CA GLY A 100 0.74 -18.50 -12.54
C GLY A 100 0.13 -19.43 -13.61
N LEU A 101 -1.09 -19.93 -13.40
CA LEU A 101 -1.77 -20.80 -14.36
C LEU A 101 -2.48 -19.96 -15.43
N ALA A 102 -2.41 -20.39 -16.69
CA ALA A 102 -2.99 -19.74 -17.87
C ALA A 102 -3.77 -20.77 -18.71
N GLY A 103 -4.80 -21.37 -18.13
CA GLY A 103 -5.58 -22.43 -18.75
C GLY A 103 -6.87 -21.98 -19.46
N ASP A 104 -7.22 -20.71 -19.34
CA ASP A 104 -8.39 -20.08 -19.97
C ASP A 104 -8.08 -18.61 -20.32
N LEU A 105 -8.98 -17.95 -21.05
CA LEU A 105 -8.77 -16.55 -21.47
C LEU A 105 -8.51 -15.63 -20.28
N ALA A 106 -9.31 -15.71 -19.22
CA ALA A 106 -9.19 -14.86 -18.05
C ALA A 106 -7.81 -14.98 -17.37
N THR A 107 -7.37 -16.21 -17.13
CA THR A 107 -6.07 -16.49 -16.49
C THR A 107 -4.89 -16.18 -17.41
N THR A 108 -5.04 -16.34 -18.71
CA THR A 108 -4.03 -15.95 -19.71
C THR A 108 -3.84 -14.42 -19.73
N LEU A 109 -4.93 -13.66 -19.76
CA LEU A 109 -4.90 -12.19 -19.70
C LEU A 109 -4.24 -11.69 -18.42
N LEU A 110 -4.55 -12.30 -17.28
CA LEU A 110 -3.97 -11.96 -15.98
C LEU A 110 -2.47 -12.25 -15.88
N LEU A 111 -1.99 -13.30 -16.55
CA LEU A 111 -0.57 -13.63 -16.58
C LEU A 111 0.22 -12.79 -17.61
N ALA A 112 -0.42 -12.43 -18.73
CA ALA A 112 0.20 -11.69 -19.85
C ALA A 112 0.22 -10.16 -19.65
N THR A 113 -0.43 -9.64 -18.60
CA THR A 113 -0.60 -8.19 -18.41
C THR A 113 0.63 -7.52 -17.81
N ASP A 114 0.92 -6.30 -18.29
CA ASP A 114 1.81 -5.34 -17.66
C ASP A 114 1.02 -4.26 -16.86
N LYS A 115 -0.31 -4.38 -16.79
CA LYS A 115 -1.19 -3.44 -16.10
C LYS A 115 -1.42 -3.85 -14.66
N ARG A 116 -1.80 -2.88 -13.84
CA ARG A 116 -2.25 -3.16 -12.47
C ARG A 116 -3.51 -4.03 -12.50
N VAL A 117 -3.60 -4.95 -11.56
CA VAL A 117 -4.76 -5.84 -11.38
C VAL A 117 -5.42 -5.51 -10.04
N LEU A 118 -6.73 -5.30 -10.07
CA LEU A 118 -7.59 -5.13 -8.89
C LEU A 118 -8.54 -6.32 -8.79
N ILE A 119 -8.58 -6.99 -7.65
CA ILE A 119 -9.53 -8.07 -7.41
C ILE A 119 -10.54 -7.72 -6.32
N ALA A 120 -11.79 -8.14 -6.51
CA ALA A 120 -12.86 -8.10 -5.51
C ALA A 120 -13.22 -9.54 -5.10
N PRO A 121 -12.61 -10.10 -4.04
CA PRO A 121 -12.84 -11.48 -3.62
C PRO A 121 -14.30 -11.73 -3.23
N SER A 122 -14.81 -12.92 -3.62
CA SER A 122 -16.12 -13.39 -3.25
C SER A 122 -16.14 -14.92 -3.13
N MET A 123 -16.42 -15.41 -1.93
CA MET A 123 -16.52 -16.84 -1.63
C MET A 123 -17.19 -17.07 -0.27
N ASN A 124 -17.50 -18.31 0.04
CA ASN A 124 -17.98 -18.72 1.37
C ASN A 124 -16.93 -18.40 2.45
N VAL A 125 -17.35 -18.15 3.69
CA VAL A 125 -16.47 -17.80 4.82
C VAL A 125 -15.42 -18.88 5.08
N ARG A 126 -15.77 -20.17 4.98
CA ARG A 126 -14.84 -21.28 5.17
C ARG A 126 -13.77 -21.33 4.09
N MET A 127 -14.14 -21.01 2.84
CA MET A 127 -13.18 -20.89 1.74
C MET A 127 -12.26 -19.70 1.94
N TRP A 128 -12.80 -18.58 2.43
CA TRP A 128 -12.01 -17.38 2.72
C TRP A 128 -10.97 -17.62 3.82
N ASP A 129 -11.38 -18.29 4.91
CA ASP A 129 -10.50 -18.60 6.05
C ASP A 129 -9.58 -19.79 5.80
N HIS A 130 -9.77 -20.52 4.70
CA HIS A 130 -8.94 -21.68 4.39
C HIS A 130 -7.47 -21.27 4.24
N PRO A 131 -6.50 -22.02 4.82
CA PRO A 131 -5.09 -21.70 4.75
C PRO A 131 -4.57 -21.50 3.32
N ALA A 132 -5.08 -22.25 2.34
CA ALA A 132 -4.70 -22.08 0.94
C ALA A 132 -5.11 -20.71 0.40
N THR A 133 -6.35 -20.25 0.67
CA THR A 133 -6.83 -18.93 0.25
C THR A 133 -6.02 -17.82 0.90
N ARG A 134 -5.69 -17.94 2.19
CA ARG A 134 -4.86 -16.97 2.90
C ARG A 134 -3.45 -16.89 2.32
N ARG A 135 -2.82 -18.03 1.98
CA ARG A 135 -1.51 -18.04 1.30
C ARG A 135 -1.59 -17.41 -0.09
N ASN A 136 -2.62 -17.75 -0.88
CA ASN A 136 -2.81 -17.18 -2.20
C ASN A 136 -3.01 -15.67 -2.15
N LEU A 137 -3.82 -15.18 -1.21
CA LEU A 137 -4.01 -13.74 -0.99
C LEU A 137 -2.68 -13.05 -0.63
N ALA A 138 -1.93 -13.60 0.32
CA ALA A 138 -0.63 -13.04 0.71
C ALA A 138 0.35 -12.99 -0.47
N ARG A 139 0.37 -14.02 -1.31
CA ARG A 139 1.17 -14.04 -2.53
C ARG A 139 0.74 -12.97 -3.52
N LEU A 140 -0.55 -12.87 -3.82
CA LEU A 140 -1.09 -11.87 -4.75
C LEU A 140 -0.80 -10.43 -4.28
N LEU A 141 -0.92 -10.16 -2.98
CA LEU A 141 -0.57 -8.86 -2.40
C LEU A 141 0.94 -8.57 -2.56
N ALA A 142 1.80 -9.57 -2.33
CA ALA A 142 3.25 -9.43 -2.52
C ALA A 142 3.62 -9.19 -4.00
N ASP A 143 2.86 -9.75 -4.92
CA ASP A 143 3.02 -9.55 -6.37
C ASP A 143 2.40 -8.21 -6.86
N GLY A 144 1.84 -7.40 -5.95
CA GLY A 144 1.32 -6.05 -6.26
C GLY A 144 -0.14 -6.03 -6.75
N VAL A 145 -0.88 -7.13 -6.62
CA VAL A 145 -2.32 -7.16 -6.91
C VAL A 145 -3.08 -6.35 -5.85
N LEU A 146 -3.95 -5.47 -6.32
CA LEU A 146 -4.81 -4.67 -5.45
C LEU A 146 -6.04 -5.48 -5.03
N VAL A 147 -6.47 -5.31 -3.79
CA VAL A 147 -7.61 -6.07 -3.23
C VAL A 147 -8.60 -5.10 -2.61
N VAL A 148 -9.88 -5.25 -2.95
CA VAL A 148 -11.00 -4.53 -2.33
C VAL A 148 -11.98 -5.52 -1.71
N GLY A 149 -12.25 -5.39 -0.41
CA GLY A 149 -13.00 -6.39 0.37
C GLY A 149 -12.16 -7.65 0.71
N PRO A 150 -12.79 -8.81 0.95
CA PRO A 150 -14.25 -8.97 1.01
C PRO A 150 -14.84 -8.30 2.25
N ASN A 151 -16.13 -7.96 2.18
CA ASN A 151 -16.88 -7.44 3.29
C ASN A 151 -17.40 -8.57 4.20
N GLU A 152 -17.69 -8.22 5.44
CA GLU A 152 -18.33 -9.11 6.39
C GLU A 152 -19.86 -8.99 6.30
N GLY A 153 -20.58 -10.10 6.51
CA GLY A 153 -22.03 -10.08 6.55
C GLY A 153 -22.66 -11.44 6.27
N PRO A 154 -24.00 -11.49 6.19
CA PRO A 154 -24.73 -12.71 5.88
C PRO A 154 -24.46 -13.12 4.42
N MET A 155 -24.31 -14.42 4.20
CA MET A 155 -24.10 -15.04 2.90
C MET A 155 -25.32 -15.81 2.42
N ALA A 156 -25.40 -16.06 1.10
CA ALA A 156 -26.49 -16.81 0.49
C ALA A 156 -26.63 -18.24 1.03
N CYS A 157 -25.56 -18.82 1.59
CA CYS A 157 -25.56 -20.13 2.25
C CYS A 157 -26.02 -20.09 3.71
N GLY A 158 -26.44 -18.95 4.26
CA GLY A 158 -26.87 -18.78 5.64
C GLY A 158 -25.76 -18.59 6.67
N GLU A 159 -24.48 -18.62 6.26
CA GLU A 159 -23.35 -18.31 7.13
C GLU A 159 -23.14 -16.80 7.24
N PHE A 160 -22.49 -16.36 8.33
CA PHE A 160 -22.09 -14.97 8.58
C PHE A 160 -20.59 -14.87 8.73
N GLY A 161 -19.98 -13.86 8.11
CA GLY A 161 -18.53 -13.58 8.23
C GLY A 161 -17.95 -12.92 7.00
N PRO A 162 -16.61 -12.82 6.92
CA PRO A 162 -15.92 -12.29 5.74
C PRO A 162 -16.03 -13.24 4.55
N GLY A 163 -16.23 -12.67 3.35
CA GLY A 163 -16.33 -13.44 2.09
C GLY A 163 -17.32 -12.83 1.09
N ARG A 164 -18.13 -11.85 1.50
CA ARG A 164 -18.99 -11.09 0.58
C ARG A 164 -18.16 -10.17 -0.29
N MET A 165 -18.43 -10.17 -1.60
CA MET A 165 -17.82 -9.19 -2.49
C MET A 165 -18.11 -7.77 -1.98
N ALA A 166 -17.10 -6.92 -2.00
CA ALA A 166 -17.25 -5.49 -1.72
C ALA A 166 -18.44 -4.88 -2.50
N GLU A 167 -19.05 -3.86 -1.96
CA GLU A 167 -20.16 -3.20 -2.63
C GLU A 167 -19.67 -2.41 -3.86
N VAL A 168 -20.53 -2.26 -4.85
CA VAL A 168 -20.14 -1.63 -6.12
C VAL A 168 -19.52 -0.24 -5.95
N PRO A 169 -20.04 0.65 -5.07
CA PRO A 169 -19.38 1.94 -4.81
C PRO A 169 -17.95 1.82 -4.27
N GLU A 170 -17.66 0.83 -3.44
CA GLU A 170 -16.31 0.57 -2.89
C GLU A 170 -15.36 0.12 -4.00
N ILE A 171 -15.84 -0.76 -4.91
CA ILE A 171 -15.05 -1.23 -6.06
C ILE A 171 -14.76 -0.06 -7.00
N VAL A 172 -15.75 0.79 -7.30
CA VAL A 172 -15.57 1.98 -8.14
C VAL A 172 -14.56 2.96 -7.54
N ALA A 173 -14.62 3.18 -6.22
CA ALA A 173 -13.65 4.02 -5.52
C ALA A 173 -12.23 3.44 -5.60
N ALA A 174 -12.09 2.12 -5.40
CA ALA A 174 -10.80 1.42 -5.52
C ALA A 174 -10.23 1.49 -6.96
N ILE A 175 -11.10 1.37 -7.98
CA ILE A 175 -10.71 1.57 -9.40
C ILE A 175 -10.20 3.00 -9.63
N GLY A 176 -10.93 4.00 -9.10
CA GLY A 176 -10.52 5.40 -9.18
C GLY A 176 -9.14 5.65 -8.56
N ALA A 177 -8.92 5.09 -7.38
CA ALA A 177 -7.62 5.14 -6.69
C ALA A 177 -6.52 4.43 -7.51
N ALA A 178 -6.81 3.23 -8.02
CA ALA A 178 -5.88 2.45 -8.85
C ALA A 178 -5.44 3.19 -10.12
N LEU A 179 -6.34 4.00 -10.71
CA LEU A 179 -6.07 4.79 -11.92
C LEU A 179 -5.46 6.19 -11.62
N GLY A 180 -5.04 6.45 -10.38
CA GLY A 180 -4.46 7.72 -9.99
C GLY A 180 -5.47 8.88 -9.92
N ASN A 181 -6.77 8.59 -9.83
CA ASN A 181 -7.85 9.56 -9.63
C ASN A 181 -8.33 9.59 -8.17
N GLY A 182 -7.49 9.12 -7.25
CA GLY A 182 -7.80 9.11 -5.81
C GLY A 182 -7.83 10.51 -5.17
N PRO A 183 -8.26 10.59 -3.90
CA PRO A 183 -8.43 11.86 -3.17
C PRO A 183 -7.13 12.67 -3.00
N LEU A 184 -5.97 12.04 -3.21
CA LEU A 184 -4.65 12.70 -3.18
C LEU A 184 -4.10 13.05 -4.57
N LYS A 185 -4.93 12.98 -5.63
CA LYS A 185 -4.50 13.38 -6.98
C LYS A 185 -3.98 14.82 -6.99
N GLY A 186 -2.78 15.01 -7.54
CA GLY A 186 -2.11 16.32 -7.59
C GLY A 186 -1.41 16.72 -6.29
N ARG A 187 -1.56 15.94 -5.20
CA ARG A 187 -0.84 16.18 -3.95
C ARG A 187 0.53 15.53 -3.97
N HIS A 188 1.50 16.21 -3.38
CA HIS A 188 2.83 15.69 -3.13
C HIS A 188 2.98 15.30 -1.66
N VAL A 189 3.34 14.06 -1.38
CA VAL A 189 3.58 13.57 -0.03
C VAL A 189 5.00 13.04 0.09
N LEU A 190 5.75 13.54 1.07
CA LEU A 190 7.07 13.07 1.44
C LEU A 190 6.94 12.00 2.54
N VAL A 191 7.65 10.87 2.39
CA VAL A 191 7.70 9.80 3.40
C VAL A 191 9.15 9.42 3.66
N THR A 192 9.59 9.48 4.93
CA THR A 192 10.88 8.90 5.34
C THR A 192 10.66 7.50 5.90
N SER A 193 11.59 6.57 5.66
CA SER A 193 11.48 5.16 6.04
C SER A 193 12.83 4.52 6.34
N GLY A 194 12.81 3.33 6.93
CA GLY A 194 14.03 2.58 7.25
C GLY A 194 14.82 3.15 8.42
N PRO A 195 15.90 2.48 8.83
CA PRO A 195 16.87 3.02 9.78
C PRO A 195 17.87 3.94 9.09
N THR A 196 18.56 4.79 9.85
CA THR A 196 19.83 5.37 9.42
C THR A 196 20.98 4.55 9.97
N HIS A 197 22.08 4.47 9.22
CA HIS A 197 23.32 3.83 9.62
C HIS A 197 24.37 4.92 9.82
N GLU A 198 24.79 5.11 11.07
CA GLU A 198 25.79 6.12 11.43
C GLU A 198 27.17 5.44 11.51
N PRO A 199 28.09 5.72 10.58
CA PRO A 199 29.33 4.98 10.50
C PRO A 199 30.24 5.25 11.71
N ILE A 200 30.82 4.17 12.25
CA ILE A 200 31.96 4.22 13.18
C ILE A 200 33.25 4.16 12.37
N ASP A 201 33.29 3.24 11.43
CA ASP A 201 34.37 3.03 10.46
C ASP A 201 33.79 2.33 9.20
N PRO A 202 34.54 2.03 8.15
CA PRO A 202 34.01 1.41 6.94
C PRO A 202 33.34 0.03 7.13
N VAL A 203 33.36 -0.55 8.33
CA VAL A 203 32.85 -1.90 8.61
C VAL A 203 31.72 -1.88 9.64
N ARG A 204 31.71 -0.91 10.55
CA ARG A 204 30.78 -0.86 11.70
C ARG A 204 30.02 0.44 11.73
N TYR A 205 28.76 0.35 12.14
CA TYR A 205 27.84 1.49 12.25
C TYR A 205 26.93 1.35 13.47
N ILE A 206 26.32 2.45 13.87
CA ILE A 206 25.24 2.53 14.84
C ILE A 206 23.92 2.66 14.08
N ALA A 207 22.90 1.91 14.48
CA ALA A 207 21.59 2.00 13.85
C ALA A 207 20.48 1.61 14.82
N ASN A 208 19.29 2.17 14.61
CA ASN A 208 18.07 1.73 15.27
C ASN A 208 17.50 0.49 14.55
N ARG A 209 16.85 -0.42 15.30
CA ARG A 209 16.18 -1.56 14.70
C ARG A 209 14.94 -1.11 13.94
N SER A 210 14.93 -1.26 12.62
CA SER A 210 13.78 -0.99 11.77
C SER A 210 13.86 -1.82 10.49
N SER A 211 12.74 -2.40 10.08
CA SER A 211 12.63 -3.10 8.80
C SER A 211 12.23 -2.19 7.63
N GLY A 212 11.77 -0.96 7.91
CA GLY A 212 11.18 -0.06 6.92
C GLY A 212 9.75 -0.41 6.49
N ALA A 213 9.19 -1.54 6.97
CA ALA A 213 7.91 -2.07 6.48
C ALA A 213 6.73 -1.10 6.62
N GLN A 214 6.63 -0.36 7.73
CA GLN A 214 5.54 0.57 7.94
C GLN A 214 5.59 1.77 6.98
N GLY A 215 6.78 2.34 6.78
CA GLY A 215 6.99 3.44 5.82
C GLY A 215 6.75 3.00 4.37
N SER A 216 7.23 1.82 3.97
CA SER A 216 6.98 1.25 2.64
C SER A 216 5.49 1.00 2.39
N ALA A 217 4.78 0.42 3.35
CA ALA A 217 3.33 0.21 3.24
C ALA A 217 2.56 1.53 3.14
N LEU A 218 2.96 2.55 3.90
CA LEU A 218 2.33 3.86 3.85
C LEU A 218 2.59 4.58 2.51
N ALA A 219 3.81 4.53 2.00
CA ALA A 219 4.14 5.11 0.69
C ALA A 219 3.32 4.47 -0.44
N ALA A 220 3.13 3.14 -0.39
CA ALA A 220 2.25 2.42 -1.31
C ALA A 220 0.79 2.88 -1.18
N ALA A 221 0.25 2.98 0.04
CA ALA A 221 -1.13 3.40 0.27
C ALA A 221 -1.40 4.84 -0.20
N LEU A 222 -0.47 5.76 0.03
CA LEU A 222 -0.57 7.16 -0.43
C LEU A 222 -0.53 7.25 -1.96
N ARG A 223 0.38 6.51 -2.61
CA ARG A 223 0.42 6.38 -4.07
C ARG A 223 -0.91 5.85 -4.62
N ASP A 224 -1.47 4.84 -3.98
CA ASP A 224 -2.73 4.22 -4.40
C ASP A 224 -3.92 5.17 -4.28
N LEU A 225 -3.85 6.14 -3.38
CA LEU A 225 -4.79 7.27 -3.30
C LEU A 225 -4.47 8.41 -4.27
N GLY A 226 -3.50 8.25 -5.16
CA GLY A 226 -3.18 9.19 -6.24
C GLY A 226 -2.10 10.22 -5.91
N ALA A 227 -1.45 10.15 -4.76
CA ALA A 227 -0.37 11.07 -4.41
C ALA A 227 0.89 10.83 -5.26
N ARG A 228 1.59 11.90 -5.60
CA ARG A 228 3.01 11.83 -5.95
C ARG A 228 3.80 11.65 -4.65
N VAL A 229 4.49 10.53 -4.50
CA VAL A 229 5.23 10.20 -3.27
C VAL A 229 6.72 10.30 -3.49
N SER A 230 7.41 11.13 -2.69
CA SER A 230 8.87 11.12 -2.52
C SER A 230 9.19 10.23 -1.32
N PHE A 231 9.81 9.08 -1.59
CA PHE A 231 10.13 8.05 -0.60
C PHE A 231 11.63 8.06 -0.30
N ILE A 232 11.99 8.65 0.85
CA ILE A 232 13.38 8.76 1.32
C ILE A 232 13.63 7.62 2.29
N THR A 233 14.54 6.71 1.95
CA THR A 233 14.76 5.51 2.77
C THR A 233 16.22 5.28 3.09
N GLY A 234 16.50 5.02 4.36
CA GLY A 234 17.74 4.39 4.79
C GLY A 234 17.80 2.90 4.41
N PRO A 235 18.89 2.20 4.77
CA PRO A 235 19.08 0.78 4.47
C PRO A 235 18.01 -0.07 5.18
N ALA A 236 16.98 -0.47 4.44
CA ALA A 236 15.83 -1.20 4.97
C ALA A 236 15.77 -2.62 4.43
N LEU A 237 15.18 -3.56 5.22
CA LEU A 237 15.00 -4.95 4.79
C LEU A 237 13.88 -5.11 3.77
N VAL A 238 12.87 -4.23 3.83
CA VAL A 238 11.73 -4.26 2.91
C VAL A 238 12.04 -3.34 1.72
N PRO A 239 11.91 -3.83 0.47
CA PRO A 239 12.16 -3.02 -0.70
C PRO A 239 11.18 -1.85 -0.80
N PRO A 240 11.59 -0.74 -1.43
CA PRO A 240 10.70 0.37 -1.75
C PRO A 240 9.52 -0.09 -2.61
N PRO A 241 8.31 0.48 -2.41
CA PRO A 241 7.18 0.15 -3.24
C PRO A 241 7.35 0.67 -4.67
N ALA A 242 6.84 -0.07 -5.65
CA ALA A 242 6.83 0.37 -7.04
C ALA A 242 5.99 1.65 -7.22
N GLY A 243 6.32 2.49 -8.20
CA GLY A 243 5.53 3.68 -8.56
C GLY A 243 5.66 4.88 -7.61
N VAL A 244 6.70 4.92 -6.78
CA VAL A 244 7.08 6.09 -5.97
C VAL A 244 8.47 6.58 -6.40
N ALA A 245 8.79 7.86 -6.16
CA ALA A 245 10.13 8.41 -6.39
C ALA A 245 11.03 8.05 -5.19
N VAL A 246 11.95 7.11 -5.38
CA VAL A 246 12.83 6.59 -4.32
C VAL A 246 14.11 7.42 -4.25
N ILE A 247 14.47 7.85 -3.03
CA ILE A 247 15.72 8.51 -2.70
C ILE A 247 16.39 7.68 -1.60
N ALA A 248 17.42 6.94 -1.96
CA ALA A 248 18.19 6.13 -1.01
C ALA A 248 19.23 7.01 -0.30
N VAL A 249 19.33 6.85 1.01
CA VAL A 249 20.29 7.54 1.89
C VAL A 249 20.85 6.53 2.89
N GLU A 250 21.96 6.87 3.53
CA GLU A 250 22.57 6.01 4.55
C GLU A 250 22.48 6.65 5.95
N THR A 251 22.84 7.91 6.06
CA THR A 251 22.97 8.63 7.34
C THR A 251 21.80 9.57 7.63
N ALA A 252 21.68 10.00 8.89
CA ALA A 252 20.71 11.03 9.29
C ALA A 252 20.95 12.39 8.63
N LEU A 253 22.21 12.73 8.37
CA LEU A 253 22.57 13.95 7.65
C LEU A 253 22.09 13.92 6.21
N GLU A 254 22.38 12.82 5.48
CA GLU A 254 21.89 12.62 4.12
C GLU A 254 20.36 12.61 4.06
N MET A 255 19.69 11.98 5.03
CA MET A 255 18.23 12.00 5.11
C MET A 255 17.69 13.41 5.31
N ALA A 256 18.32 14.22 6.15
CA ALA A 256 17.93 15.62 6.35
C ALA A 256 18.07 16.47 5.08
N GLU A 257 19.17 16.28 4.33
CA GLU A 257 19.43 16.95 3.04
C GLU A 257 18.41 16.49 1.98
N ALA A 258 18.14 15.19 1.87
CA ALA A 258 17.16 14.64 0.94
C ALA A 258 15.76 15.14 1.24
N VAL A 259 15.37 15.26 2.53
CA VAL A 259 14.09 15.84 2.94
C VAL A 259 14.00 17.31 2.52
N ALA A 260 15.05 18.10 2.76
CA ALA A 260 15.08 19.51 2.37
C ALA A 260 14.97 19.69 0.85
N ALA A 261 15.64 18.85 0.06
CA ALA A 261 15.59 18.87 -1.40
C ALA A 261 14.25 18.41 -1.97
N ALA A 262 13.50 17.55 -1.25
CA ALA A 262 12.20 17.06 -1.68
C ALA A 262 11.02 18.00 -1.33
N LEU A 263 11.26 19.05 -0.56
CA LEU A 263 10.26 20.09 -0.30
C LEU A 263 10.17 21.08 -1.49
N PRO A 264 9.02 21.75 -1.74
CA PRO A 264 7.80 21.70 -0.95
C PRO A 264 6.95 20.46 -1.18
N ALA A 265 6.19 20.06 -0.17
CA ALA A 265 5.22 18.98 -0.17
C ALA A 265 3.92 19.39 0.51
N ASP A 266 2.78 18.77 0.14
CA ASP A 266 1.49 19.01 0.82
C ASP A 266 1.47 18.35 2.21
N ALA A 267 2.06 17.18 2.33
CA ALA A 267 2.28 16.51 3.62
C ALA A 267 3.68 15.89 3.71
N ALA A 268 4.19 15.76 4.94
CA ALA A 268 5.42 15.04 5.23
C ALA A 268 5.20 14.05 6.37
N VAL A 269 5.59 12.78 6.17
CA VAL A 269 5.46 11.71 7.14
C VAL A 269 6.82 11.13 7.49
N PHE A 270 7.18 11.23 8.76
CA PHE A 270 8.48 10.82 9.29
C PHE A 270 8.35 9.47 10.02
N ALA A 271 8.50 8.37 9.25
CA ALA A 271 8.42 7.01 9.75
C ALA A 271 9.80 6.33 9.81
N ALA A 272 10.87 7.02 9.45
CA ALA A 272 12.23 6.52 9.59
C ALA A 272 12.64 6.38 11.08
N ALA A 273 13.44 5.37 11.37
CA ALA A 273 14.07 5.16 12.67
C ALA A 273 15.47 5.81 12.65
N VAL A 274 15.49 7.14 12.71
CA VAL A 274 16.72 7.94 12.70
C VAL A 274 17.46 7.75 14.02
N ALA A 275 18.77 7.51 13.97
CA ALA A 275 19.60 7.46 15.17
C ALA A 275 19.75 8.87 15.78
N ASP A 276 19.63 8.98 17.11
CA ASP A 276 19.75 10.26 17.82
C ASP A 276 21.18 10.80 17.78
N TRP A 277 22.17 9.91 17.72
CA TRP A 277 23.58 10.24 17.75
C TRP A 277 24.35 9.60 16.59
N ARG A 278 25.41 10.25 16.17
CA ARG A 278 26.44 9.74 15.26
C ARG A 278 27.82 9.85 15.89
N VAL A 279 28.78 9.12 15.37
CA VAL A 279 30.19 9.33 15.74
C VAL A 279 30.63 10.66 15.15
N ALA A 280 31.19 11.54 15.99
CA ALA A 280 31.62 12.90 15.57
C ALA A 280 32.69 12.87 14.46
N ASN A 281 33.63 11.92 14.59
CA ASN A 281 34.75 11.74 13.66
C ASN A 281 34.86 10.25 13.29
N PRO A 282 34.09 9.75 12.31
CA PRO A 282 34.18 8.34 11.91
C PRO A 282 35.57 8.05 11.31
N ALA A 283 36.12 6.89 11.66
CA ALA A 283 37.42 6.50 11.21
C ALA A 283 37.41 6.12 9.72
N ALA A 284 38.36 6.69 8.93
CA ALA A 284 38.50 6.36 7.51
C ALA A 284 38.99 4.93 7.25
N GLN A 285 39.54 4.26 8.25
CA GLN A 285 40.01 2.88 8.20
C GLN A 285 39.42 2.08 9.36
N LYS A 286 39.27 0.76 9.16
CA LYS A 286 38.81 -0.13 10.23
C LYS A 286 39.66 0.03 11.49
N MET A 287 39.04 0.42 12.60
CA MET A 287 39.72 0.55 13.88
C MET A 287 40.25 -0.81 14.35
N LYS A 288 41.54 -0.90 14.57
CA LYS A 288 42.24 -2.09 15.08
C LYS A 288 42.38 -2.03 16.60
N LYS A 289 42.49 -3.20 17.25
CA LYS A 289 42.88 -3.26 18.65
C LYS A 289 44.31 -2.69 18.81
N ASP A 290 44.49 -1.83 19.78
CA ASP A 290 45.79 -1.17 20.07
C ASP A 290 46.71 -2.01 20.97
N GLY A 291 46.26 -3.20 21.37
CA GLY A 291 47.00 -4.10 22.24
C GLY A 291 46.87 -3.79 23.75
N THR A 292 46.17 -2.72 24.14
CA THR A 292 45.99 -2.33 25.55
C THR A 292 44.90 -3.12 26.24
N GLY A 293 44.03 -3.83 25.48
CA GLY A 293 42.85 -4.53 25.95
C GLY A 293 41.66 -3.62 26.30
N ALA A 294 41.82 -2.31 26.21
CA ALA A 294 40.75 -1.34 26.38
C ALA A 294 39.86 -1.23 25.15
N PRO A 295 38.54 -1.05 25.25
CA PRO A 295 37.68 -0.74 24.13
C PRO A 295 37.99 0.66 23.59
N PRO A 296 37.85 0.91 22.27
CA PRO A 296 38.02 2.24 21.71
C PRO A 296 36.97 3.21 22.28
N SER A 297 37.41 4.43 22.60
CA SER A 297 36.50 5.53 22.95
C SER A 297 35.95 6.15 21.67
N LEU A 298 34.63 6.45 21.67
CA LEU A 298 33.94 7.12 20.55
C LEU A 298 33.35 8.42 21.07
N ASP A 299 33.64 9.51 20.38
CA ASP A 299 32.99 10.79 20.62
C ASP A 299 31.70 10.86 19.83
N PHE A 300 30.59 11.21 20.49
CA PHE A 300 29.27 11.33 19.86
C PHE A 300 28.90 12.77 19.58
N ALA A 301 28.19 12.98 18.48
CA ALA A 301 27.51 14.23 18.16
C ALA A 301 26.02 13.94 17.90
N GLU A 302 25.17 14.90 18.24
CA GLU A 302 23.73 14.78 17.97
C GLU A 302 23.43 14.82 16.47
N ASN A 303 22.49 14.00 16.05
CA ASN A 303 21.92 14.04 14.72
C ASN A 303 20.84 15.13 14.60
N PRO A 304 20.60 15.64 13.38
CA PRO A 304 19.55 16.63 13.18
C PRO A 304 18.16 16.04 13.47
N ASP A 305 17.35 16.76 14.24
CA ASP A 305 15.94 16.43 14.43
C ASP A 305 15.13 16.84 13.19
N ILE A 306 15.04 15.92 12.23
CA ILE A 306 14.44 16.18 10.92
C ILE A 306 12.95 16.51 11.06
N LEU A 307 12.22 15.79 11.93
CA LEU A 307 10.80 16.05 12.20
C LEU A 307 10.58 17.45 12.76
N ALA A 308 11.34 17.84 13.78
CA ALA A 308 11.20 19.16 14.40
C ALA A 308 11.58 20.27 13.43
N ARG A 309 12.66 20.09 12.65
CA ARG A 309 13.08 21.07 11.64
C ARG A 309 11.96 21.37 10.64
N VAL A 310 11.33 20.33 10.08
CA VAL A 310 10.24 20.50 9.09
C VAL A 310 8.97 21.02 9.75
N ALA A 311 8.63 20.51 10.95
CA ALA A 311 7.42 20.93 11.66
C ALA A 311 7.46 22.41 12.09
N GLN A 312 8.64 22.97 12.36
CA GLN A 312 8.84 24.35 12.82
C GLN A 312 9.23 25.32 11.68
N MET A 313 9.23 24.85 10.42
CA MET A 313 9.46 25.74 9.28
C MET A 313 8.38 26.82 9.21
N GLY A 314 8.76 28.03 8.81
CA GLY A 314 7.84 29.09 8.44
C GLY A 314 7.33 28.89 6.99
N ALA A 315 8.00 29.53 6.04
CA ALA A 315 7.69 29.36 4.62
C ALA A 315 8.03 27.95 4.13
N GLY A 316 7.16 27.35 3.33
CA GLY A 316 7.36 26.03 2.75
C GLY A 316 7.09 24.85 3.68
N ARG A 317 6.58 25.08 4.90
CA ARG A 317 6.12 24.00 5.79
C ARG A 317 4.95 23.24 5.13
N PRO A 318 5.00 21.90 5.10
CA PRO A 318 3.85 21.10 4.65
C PRO A 318 2.59 21.43 5.45
N ARG A 319 1.41 21.39 4.79
CA ARG A 319 0.10 21.59 5.47
C ARG A 319 -0.11 20.58 6.60
N LEU A 320 0.45 19.37 6.44
CA LEU A 320 0.35 18.30 7.42
C LEU A 320 1.74 17.67 7.65
N VAL A 321 2.18 17.67 8.90
CA VAL A 321 3.42 17.04 9.34
C VAL A 321 3.10 15.94 10.35
N VAL A 322 3.45 14.69 10.01
CA VAL A 322 3.16 13.49 10.78
C VAL A 322 4.47 12.85 11.24
N GLY A 323 4.63 12.65 12.54
CA GLY A 323 5.75 11.90 13.11
C GLY A 323 5.32 10.52 13.60
N PHE A 324 6.28 9.61 13.73
CA PHE A 324 6.11 8.33 14.41
C PHE A 324 6.79 8.36 15.77
N ALA A 325 6.21 7.65 16.74
CA ALA A 325 6.76 7.47 18.08
C ALA A 325 6.68 5.99 18.47
N ALA A 326 7.84 5.36 18.59
CA ALA A 326 8.00 4.02 19.11
C ALA A 326 8.33 4.13 20.62
N GLU A 327 7.39 3.80 21.47
CA GLU A 327 7.49 3.96 22.93
C GLU A 327 7.39 2.57 23.59
N THR A 328 7.98 2.42 24.76
CA THR A 328 7.94 1.16 25.52
C THR A 328 7.07 1.23 26.78
N GLU A 329 6.65 2.46 27.16
CA GLU A 329 5.81 2.70 28.33
C GLU A 329 5.03 4.02 28.14
N THR A 330 3.93 4.19 28.85
CA THR A 330 3.11 5.42 28.88
C THR A 330 2.91 6.08 27.50
N VAL A 331 2.64 5.26 26.48
CA VAL A 331 2.65 5.61 25.04
C VAL A 331 1.90 6.91 24.75
N VAL A 332 0.67 7.06 25.27
CA VAL A 332 -0.17 8.24 25.00
C VAL A 332 0.44 9.52 25.61
N ALA A 333 0.95 9.45 26.83
CA ALA A 333 1.54 10.62 27.49
C ALA A 333 2.83 11.07 26.80
N HIS A 334 3.72 10.11 26.47
CA HIS A 334 4.97 10.39 25.76
C HIS A 334 4.72 10.91 24.34
N ALA A 335 3.77 10.34 23.61
CA ALA A 335 3.40 10.79 22.27
C ALA A 335 2.79 12.21 22.30
N THR A 336 1.98 12.54 23.31
CA THR A 336 1.42 13.89 23.48
C THR A 336 2.52 14.90 23.73
N ALA A 337 3.43 14.62 24.65
CA ALA A 337 4.58 15.48 24.94
C ALA A 337 5.50 15.63 23.70
N LYS A 338 5.75 14.54 22.98
CA LYS A 338 6.55 14.55 21.76
C LYS A 338 5.92 15.41 20.68
N ARG A 339 4.60 15.29 20.45
CA ARG A 339 3.87 16.13 19.48
C ARG A 339 4.03 17.61 19.78
N ALA A 340 3.83 18.02 21.03
CA ALA A 340 3.98 19.41 21.47
C ALA A 340 5.42 19.91 21.30
N ARG A 341 6.41 19.13 21.75
CA ARG A 341 7.84 19.49 21.67
C ARG A 341 8.32 19.61 20.22
N LYS A 342 7.90 18.71 19.32
CA LYS A 342 8.30 18.72 17.91
C LYS A 342 7.53 19.74 17.07
N GLY A 343 6.34 20.17 17.50
CA GLY A 343 5.49 21.09 16.76
C GLY A 343 4.81 20.48 15.53
N CYS A 344 4.75 19.15 15.45
CA CYS A 344 4.08 18.47 14.35
C CYS A 344 2.55 18.37 14.59
N ASP A 345 1.80 18.17 13.49
CA ASP A 345 0.35 18.13 13.56
C ASP A 345 -0.14 16.82 14.18
N TRP A 346 0.45 15.70 13.75
CA TRP A 346 0.10 14.36 14.23
C TRP A 346 1.30 13.57 14.70
N ILE A 347 1.08 12.68 15.68
CA ILE A 347 2.00 11.59 16.04
C ILE A 347 1.25 10.26 15.93
N VAL A 348 1.84 9.31 15.24
CA VAL A 348 1.43 7.91 15.20
C VAL A 348 2.29 7.17 16.20
N ALA A 349 1.72 6.86 17.35
CA ALA A 349 2.43 6.20 18.45
C ALA A 349 2.13 4.71 18.48
N ASN A 350 3.12 3.89 18.73
CA ASN A 350 2.96 2.46 18.93
C ASN A 350 3.81 1.97 20.12
N ASP A 351 3.28 0.96 20.81
CA ASP A 351 3.99 0.25 21.86
C ASP A 351 4.92 -0.78 21.20
N VAL A 352 6.22 -0.59 21.36
CA VAL A 352 7.26 -1.49 20.85
C VAL A 352 7.96 -2.27 21.94
N SER A 353 7.36 -2.36 23.15
CA SER A 353 7.87 -3.21 24.19
C SER A 353 8.06 -4.66 23.70
N PRO A 354 9.06 -5.41 24.19
CA PRO A 354 9.37 -6.75 23.71
C PRO A 354 8.17 -7.71 23.75
N GLU A 355 7.29 -7.54 24.72
CA GLU A 355 6.10 -8.37 24.94
C GLU A 355 5.06 -8.22 23.81
N THR A 356 5.02 -7.08 23.12
CA THR A 356 4.06 -6.84 22.04
C THR A 356 4.43 -7.55 20.76
N GLY A 357 5.70 -7.85 20.50
CA GLY A 357 6.20 -8.44 19.26
C GLY A 357 6.00 -7.56 18.02
N ILE A 358 5.69 -6.27 18.19
CA ILE A 358 5.41 -5.31 17.09
C ILE A 358 6.69 -4.91 16.36
N MET A 359 7.80 -4.77 17.11
CA MET A 359 9.10 -4.43 16.49
C MET A 359 9.57 -5.56 15.57
N GLY A 360 9.68 -5.27 14.28
CA GLY A 360 10.03 -6.28 13.26
C GLY A 360 8.89 -7.20 12.82
N GLY A 361 7.73 -7.22 13.53
CA GLY A 361 6.56 -8.04 13.18
C GLY A 361 5.78 -7.54 11.96
N ALA A 362 4.81 -8.35 11.51
CA ALA A 362 3.93 -8.03 10.37
C ALA A 362 2.75 -7.11 10.76
N GLU A 363 2.43 -7.03 12.04
CA GLU A 363 1.31 -6.27 12.59
C GLU A 363 1.77 -5.04 13.37
N ASN A 364 0.83 -4.13 13.63
CA ASN A 364 1.03 -2.96 14.47
C ASN A 364 -0.28 -2.60 15.19
N ALA A 365 -0.17 -2.05 16.40
CA ALA A 365 -1.25 -1.37 17.10
C ALA A 365 -0.81 0.06 17.32
N VAL A 366 -1.58 1.01 16.84
CA VAL A 366 -1.19 2.42 16.87
C VAL A 366 -2.25 3.30 17.52
N THR A 367 -1.81 4.39 18.11
CA THR A 367 -2.67 5.49 18.55
C THR A 367 -2.29 6.74 17.74
N LEU A 368 -3.24 7.26 16.99
CA LEU A 368 -3.09 8.51 16.27
C LEU A 368 -3.40 9.69 17.21
N MET A 369 -2.37 10.48 17.50
CA MET A 369 -2.46 11.69 18.31
C MET A 369 -2.60 12.91 17.42
N THR A 370 -3.69 13.66 17.58
CA THR A 370 -3.98 14.90 16.84
C THR A 370 -4.25 16.05 17.80
N ALA A 371 -4.57 17.24 17.30
CA ALA A 371 -5.04 18.35 18.10
C ALA A 371 -6.42 18.08 18.74
N GLN A 372 -7.23 17.20 18.13
CA GLN A 372 -8.57 16.83 18.59
C GLN A 372 -8.55 15.71 19.64
N GLY A 373 -7.41 15.04 19.86
CA GLY A 373 -7.26 13.98 20.83
C GLY A 373 -6.56 12.75 20.29
N ALA A 374 -6.74 11.63 20.98
CA ALA A 374 -6.15 10.33 20.70
C ALA A 374 -7.19 9.38 20.09
N GLU A 375 -6.86 8.73 18.98
CA GLU A 375 -7.64 7.70 18.30
C GLU A 375 -6.83 6.40 18.31
N SER A 376 -7.23 5.41 19.11
CA SER A 376 -6.55 4.12 19.17
C SER A 376 -7.13 3.14 18.16
N TRP A 377 -6.24 2.50 17.42
CA TRP A 377 -6.60 1.46 16.46
C TRP A 377 -6.24 0.08 17.01
N PRO A 378 -7.04 -0.95 16.75
CA PRO A 378 -6.72 -2.30 17.18
C PRO A 378 -5.44 -2.80 16.50
N ARG A 379 -4.92 -3.92 16.97
CA ARG A 379 -3.80 -4.59 16.33
C ARG A 379 -4.20 -5.06 14.93
N LEU A 380 -3.51 -4.59 13.91
CA LEU A 380 -3.80 -4.78 12.49
C LEU A 380 -2.51 -5.07 11.72
N PRO A 381 -2.60 -5.74 10.56
CA PRO A 381 -1.48 -5.79 9.61
C PRO A 381 -0.97 -4.39 9.28
N LYS A 382 0.36 -4.23 9.16
CA LYS A 382 0.99 -2.93 8.85
C LYS A 382 0.45 -2.28 7.59
N VAL A 383 0.05 -3.07 6.61
CA VAL A 383 -0.60 -2.60 5.37
C VAL A 383 -1.94 -1.94 5.66
N GLU A 384 -2.74 -2.51 6.57
CA GLU A 384 -4.05 -1.95 6.93
C GLU A 384 -3.91 -0.69 7.79
N VAL A 385 -2.93 -0.66 8.71
CA VAL A 385 -2.57 0.57 9.44
C VAL A 385 -2.17 1.68 8.47
N ALA A 386 -1.35 1.35 7.48
CA ALA A 386 -0.91 2.28 6.44
C ALA A 386 -2.09 2.81 5.60
N ARG A 387 -3.02 1.93 5.21
CA ARG A 387 -4.22 2.30 4.46
C ARG A 387 -5.11 3.27 5.24
N ARG A 388 -5.38 2.98 6.53
CA ARG A 388 -6.16 3.86 7.41
C ARG A 388 -5.49 5.23 7.58
N LEU A 389 -4.19 5.25 7.82
CA LEU A 389 -3.45 6.50 7.96
C LEU A 389 -3.45 7.30 6.65
N ALA A 390 -3.29 6.67 5.49
CA ALA A 390 -3.34 7.33 4.20
C ALA A 390 -4.72 7.95 3.93
N LEU A 391 -5.81 7.30 4.31
CA LEU A 391 -7.16 7.87 4.22
C LEU A 391 -7.33 9.09 5.14
N ARG A 392 -6.86 9.02 6.40
CA ARG A 392 -6.88 10.17 7.32
C ARG A 392 -6.06 11.34 6.78
N ILE A 393 -4.91 11.08 6.16
CA ILE A 393 -4.09 12.11 5.49
C ILE A 393 -4.86 12.73 4.32
N ALA A 394 -5.54 11.91 3.52
CA ALA A 394 -6.35 12.40 2.40
C ALA A 394 -7.49 13.30 2.87
N GLU A 395 -8.21 12.93 3.94
CA GLU A 395 -9.23 13.76 4.56
C GLU A 395 -8.69 15.12 5.05
N ALA A 396 -7.49 15.13 5.66
CA ALA A 396 -6.85 16.34 6.14
C ALA A 396 -6.32 17.26 5.04
N LEU A 397 -6.08 16.74 3.84
CA LEU A 397 -5.59 17.49 2.68
C LEU A 397 -6.69 17.88 1.68
N ALA A 398 -7.92 17.46 1.94
CA ALA A 398 -9.07 17.75 1.11
C ALA A 398 -9.41 19.27 0.99
#